data_585a9123ec744ab6922b4df41ba27610
#
_entry.id   585a9123ec744ab6922b4df41ba27610
#
_cell.length_a   1.000
_cell.length_b   1.000
_cell.length_c   1.000
_cell.angle_alpha   90.00
_cell.angle_beta   90.00
_cell.angle_gamma   90.00
#
_symmetry.space_group_name_H-M   'P 1'
#
loop_
_entity.id
_entity.type
_entity.pdbx_description
1 polymer ?
#
loop_
_entity_poly.entity_id
_entity_poly.type
_entity_poly.pdbx_seq_one_letter_code
_entity_poly.pdbx_strand_id
1 'polypeptide(L)'
;MLFGFPQELDEWHAAAAALVPALSHLNPPRFFHPVMACRNSVYFARAAELGVSVTPSPAYARFLPLPPESLAELAFTFESVRAASAHGPRDGAEALAAGVLVWQQRFRRQPKPGLVMVDDGESLSVLDTRDREEHIALTGLERLALLLADEAPLREELLAELAREHPGAEIAEALEGLRRRRLVIALDGRVIGLVLRPPLPELAGDEEIPSGYLDRQKWRASDASPILSTPGRSSRT
;
A
#
# COMPACT_ATOMS: atom_id res chain seq x y z
N MET A 1 0.09 -6.57 -2.23
CA MET A 1 -1.24 -6.07 -1.79
C MET A 1 -2.29 -6.74 -2.64
N LEU A 2 -3.39 -7.18 -2.04
CA LEU A 2 -4.55 -7.76 -2.72
C LEU A 2 -5.74 -6.84 -2.54
N PHE A 3 -6.66 -6.83 -3.51
CA PHE A 3 -7.90 -6.06 -3.47
C PHE A 3 -9.07 -6.87 -4.05
N GLY A 4 -10.31 -6.38 -3.88
CA GLY A 4 -11.50 -7.04 -4.41
C GLY A 4 -12.04 -8.13 -3.49
N PHE A 5 -11.75 -8.04 -2.20
CA PHE A 5 -12.38 -8.91 -1.20
C PHE A 5 -13.88 -8.64 -1.10
N PRO A 6 -14.70 -9.68 -0.77
CA PRO A 6 -16.08 -9.46 -0.41
C PRO A 6 -16.18 -8.41 0.72
N GLN A 7 -17.15 -7.49 0.60
CA GLN A 7 -17.39 -6.40 1.56
C GLN A 7 -16.33 -5.29 1.62
N GLU A 8 -15.29 -5.35 0.80
CA GLU A 8 -14.31 -4.27 0.68
C GLU A 8 -14.97 -3.02 0.07
N LEU A 9 -14.73 -1.88 0.69
CA LEU A 9 -15.28 -0.59 0.26
C LEU A 9 -14.24 0.18 -0.54
N ASP A 10 -14.64 0.82 -1.63
CA ASP A 10 -13.73 1.59 -2.48
C ASP A 10 -13.15 2.81 -1.77
N GLU A 11 -13.88 3.36 -0.80
CA GLU A 11 -13.40 4.44 0.06
C GLU A 11 -12.15 4.08 0.88
N TRP A 12 -11.98 2.79 1.24
CA TRP A 12 -10.77 2.33 1.91
C TRP A 12 -9.56 2.40 1.00
N HIS A 13 -9.75 2.09 -0.28
CA HIS A 13 -8.70 2.24 -1.29
C HIS A 13 -8.37 3.71 -1.52
N ALA A 14 -9.37 4.58 -1.59
CA ALA A 14 -9.16 6.01 -1.73
C ALA A 14 -8.38 6.58 -0.52
N ALA A 15 -8.73 6.18 0.70
CA ALA A 15 -8.00 6.55 1.91
C ALA A 15 -6.55 6.05 1.88
N ALA A 16 -6.33 4.79 1.47
CA ALA A 16 -5.00 4.22 1.32
C ALA A 16 -4.19 4.95 0.23
N ALA A 17 -4.80 5.30 -0.90
CA ALA A 17 -4.16 6.06 -1.97
C ALA A 17 -3.67 7.43 -1.48
N ALA A 18 -4.45 8.11 -0.63
CA ALA A 18 -4.08 9.39 -0.04
C ALA A 18 -2.85 9.30 0.88
N LEU A 19 -2.56 8.14 1.45
CA LEU A 19 -1.38 7.93 2.30
C LEU A 19 -0.09 7.64 1.51
N VAL A 20 -0.18 7.17 0.26
CA VAL A 20 0.98 6.76 -0.54
C VAL A 20 2.09 7.81 -0.60
N PRO A 21 1.81 9.13 -0.79
CA PRO A 21 2.88 10.13 -0.81
C PRO A 21 3.66 10.22 0.51
N ALA A 22 3.01 9.96 1.65
CA ALA A 22 3.67 9.98 2.95
C ALA A 22 4.56 8.76 3.17
N LEU A 23 4.26 7.64 2.53
CA LEU A 23 4.92 6.34 2.68
C LEU A 23 6.02 6.08 1.64
N SER A 24 6.29 7.02 0.72
CA SER A 24 7.14 6.78 -0.45
C SER A 24 8.61 6.43 -0.13
N HIS A 25 9.08 6.68 1.09
CA HIS A 25 10.41 6.29 1.60
C HIS A 25 10.47 4.84 2.12
N LEU A 26 9.32 4.23 2.36
CA LEU A 26 9.21 2.84 2.79
C LEU A 26 9.20 1.89 1.59
N ASN A 27 9.45 0.60 1.84
CA ASN A 27 9.42 -0.40 0.79
C ASN A 27 8.00 -0.54 0.21
N PRO A 28 7.80 -0.29 -1.10
CA PRO A 28 6.48 -0.37 -1.70
C PRO A 28 5.96 -1.81 -1.78
N PRO A 29 4.63 -2.00 -1.86
CA PRO A 29 4.06 -3.29 -2.22
C PRO A 29 4.65 -3.79 -3.54
N ARG A 30 5.05 -5.07 -3.60
CA ARG A 30 5.66 -5.64 -4.81
C ARG A 30 4.68 -5.75 -5.96
N PHE A 31 3.42 -6.06 -5.64
CA PHE A 31 2.33 -6.20 -6.60
C PHE A 31 1.02 -5.73 -6.00
N PHE A 32 0.11 -5.36 -6.89
CA PHE A 32 -1.26 -4.99 -6.59
C PHE A 32 -2.16 -5.82 -7.50
N HIS A 33 -2.83 -6.81 -6.93
CA HIS A 33 -3.62 -7.79 -7.66
C HIS A 33 -5.02 -7.95 -7.08
N PRO A 34 -6.03 -8.23 -7.92
CA PRO A 34 -7.30 -8.69 -7.42
C PRO A 34 -7.13 -10.02 -6.66
N VAL A 35 -7.97 -10.21 -5.66
CA VAL A 35 -8.02 -11.49 -4.96
C VAL A 35 -8.41 -12.59 -5.93
N MET A 36 -7.64 -13.67 -5.94
CA MET A 36 -7.94 -14.88 -6.71
C MET A 36 -8.49 -15.94 -5.79
N ALA A 37 -9.58 -16.58 -6.20
CA ALA A 37 -10.06 -17.75 -5.51
C ALA A 37 -9.24 -18.96 -5.92
N CYS A 38 -8.67 -19.66 -4.93
CA CYS A 38 -8.03 -20.95 -5.17
C CYS A 38 -9.03 -22.09 -4.85
N ARG A 39 -8.93 -23.21 -5.56
CA ARG A 39 -9.69 -24.41 -5.22
C ARG A 39 -9.49 -24.75 -3.75
N ASN A 40 -10.57 -25.08 -3.04
CA ASN A 40 -10.58 -25.33 -1.60
C ASN A 40 -10.39 -24.10 -0.69
N SER A 41 -10.26 -22.89 -1.24
CA SER A 41 -10.33 -21.67 -0.43
C SER A 41 -11.77 -21.36 -0.02
N VAL A 42 -11.95 -20.57 1.04
CA VAL A 42 -13.27 -20.08 1.47
C VAL A 42 -13.96 -19.31 0.34
N TYR A 43 -13.21 -18.52 -0.43
CA TYR A 43 -13.74 -17.73 -1.56
C TYR A 43 -14.20 -18.61 -2.72
N PHE A 44 -13.64 -19.79 -2.91
CA PHE A 44 -14.11 -20.76 -3.89
C PHE A 44 -15.31 -21.55 -3.34
N ALA A 45 -15.18 -22.14 -2.14
CA ALA A 45 -16.18 -23.01 -1.56
C ALA A 45 -17.50 -22.29 -1.23
N ARG A 46 -17.42 -21.01 -0.85
CA ARG A 46 -18.58 -20.19 -0.45
C ARG A 46 -18.83 -19.02 -1.39
N ALA A 47 -18.43 -19.13 -2.65
CA ALA A 47 -18.53 -18.05 -3.62
C ALA A 47 -19.96 -17.52 -3.75
N ALA A 48 -20.95 -18.39 -3.85
CA ALA A 48 -22.36 -18.00 -3.95
C ALA A 48 -22.85 -17.22 -2.72
N GLU A 49 -22.49 -17.64 -1.50
CA GLU A 49 -22.83 -16.97 -0.25
C GLU A 49 -22.17 -15.57 -0.16
N LEU A 50 -20.97 -15.44 -0.72
CA LEU A 50 -20.21 -14.19 -0.76
C LEU A 50 -20.62 -13.27 -1.92
N GLY A 51 -21.62 -13.67 -2.75
CA GLY A 51 -22.06 -12.91 -3.91
C GLY A 51 -20.99 -12.76 -4.98
N VAL A 52 -20.11 -13.75 -5.12
CA VAL A 52 -19.02 -13.79 -6.11
C VAL A 52 -19.27 -14.91 -7.09
N SER A 53 -19.04 -14.66 -8.38
CA SER A 53 -18.87 -15.72 -9.37
C SER A 53 -17.39 -16.02 -9.54
N VAL A 54 -17.06 -17.30 -9.73
CA VAL A 54 -15.69 -17.76 -9.95
C VAL A 54 -15.59 -18.44 -11.30
N THR A 55 -14.60 -18.05 -12.09
CA THR A 55 -14.29 -18.65 -13.39
C THR A 55 -12.83 -19.08 -13.41
N PRO A 56 -12.47 -20.20 -14.07
CA PRO A 56 -11.07 -20.58 -14.21
C PRO A 56 -10.25 -19.42 -14.75
N SER A 57 -9.04 -19.26 -14.22
CA SER A 57 -8.13 -18.21 -14.74
C SER A 57 -7.93 -18.42 -16.25
N PRO A 58 -8.03 -17.36 -17.08
CA PRO A 58 -7.82 -17.44 -18.53
C PRO A 58 -6.47 -18.02 -18.94
N ALA A 59 -5.51 -18.02 -18.01
CA ALA A 59 -4.22 -18.65 -18.24
C ALA A 59 -4.35 -20.14 -18.61
N TYR A 60 -5.31 -20.86 -18.01
CA TYR A 60 -5.47 -22.28 -18.32
C TYR A 60 -5.84 -22.53 -19.79
N ALA A 61 -6.71 -21.70 -20.38
CA ALA A 61 -7.09 -21.83 -21.78
C ALA A 61 -5.92 -21.58 -22.76
N ARG A 62 -4.86 -20.90 -22.32
CA ARG A 62 -3.66 -20.68 -23.13
C ARG A 62 -2.77 -21.91 -23.23
N PHE A 63 -2.77 -22.74 -22.19
CA PHE A 63 -1.90 -23.92 -22.08
C PHE A 63 -2.62 -25.25 -22.31
N LEU A 64 -3.94 -25.25 -22.04
CA LEU A 64 -4.76 -26.46 -22.13
C LEU A 64 -5.91 -26.23 -23.13
N PRO A 65 -5.86 -26.82 -24.33
CA PRO A 65 -6.93 -26.69 -25.32
C PRO A 65 -8.11 -27.60 -24.95
N LEU A 66 -8.73 -27.33 -23.82
CA LEU A 66 -9.85 -28.09 -23.27
C LEU A 66 -11.14 -27.26 -23.26
N PRO A 67 -12.31 -27.90 -23.29
CA PRO A 67 -13.58 -27.22 -23.08
C PRO A 67 -13.65 -26.51 -21.74
N PRO A 68 -14.44 -25.41 -21.61
CA PRO A 68 -14.55 -24.64 -20.37
C PRO A 68 -14.92 -25.45 -19.13
N GLU A 69 -15.80 -26.44 -19.27
CA GLU A 69 -16.22 -27.36 -18.22
C GLU A 69 -15.05 -28.20 -17.70
N SER A 70 -14.23 -28.75 -18.59
CA SER A 70 -13.04 -29.50 -18.21
C SER A 70 -11.98 -28.61 -17.55
N LEU A 71 -11.84 -27.36 -18.05
CA LEU A 71 -10.97 -26.38 -17.41
C LEU A 71 -11.46 -26.04 -16.00
N ALA A 72 -12.79 -25.94 -15.80
CA ALA A 72 -13.36 -25.69 -14.48
C ALA A 72 -13.10 -26.83 -13.49
N GLU A 73 -13.03 -28.08 -13.96
CA GLU A 73 -12.70 -29.24 -13.14
C GLU A 73 -11.20 -29.31 -12.77
N LEU A 74 -10.34 -28.92 -13.70
CA LEU A 74 -8.88 -29.04 -13.53
C LEU A 74 -8.23 -27.79 -12.89
N ALA A 75 -8.81 -26.61 -13.06
CA ALA A 75 -8.23 -25.39 -12.57
C ALA A 75 -8.07 -25.38 -11.05
N PHE A 76 -6.95 -24.86 -10.59
CA PHE A 76 -6.69 -24.57 -9.18
C PHE A 76 -6.96 -23.12 -8.82
N THR A 77 -6.68 -22.18 -9.73
CA THR A 77 -6.89 -20.75 -9.55
C THR A 77 -8.05 -20.26 -10.39
N PHE A 78 -8.86 -19.41 -9.79
CA PHE A 78 -10.05 -18.83 -10.38
C PHE A 78 -10.03 -17.33 -10.24
N GLU A 79 -10.47 -16.62 -11.26
CA GLU A 79 -10.81 -15.22 -11.14
C GLU A 79 -12.15 -15.10 -10.44
N SER A 80 -12.21 -14.20 -9.45
CA SER A 80 -13.44 -13.89 -8.74
C SER A 80 -14.02 -12.59 -9.29
N VAL A 81 -15.26 -12.67 -9.77
CA VAL A 81 -16.01 -11.50 -10.23
C VAL A 81 -17.18 -11.29 -9.28
N ARG A 82 -17.23 -10.17 -8.60
CA ARG A 82 -18.44 -9.76 -7.85
C ARG A 82 -19.54 -9.44 -8.85
N ALA A 83 -20.80 -9.70 -8.49
CA ALA A 83 -21.94 -9.30 -9.30
C ALA A 83 -21.86 -7.80 -9.62
N ALA A 84 -22.18 -7.41 -10.85
CA ALA A 84 -22.07 -6.01 -11.32
C ALA A 84 -22.88 -5.02 -10.46
N SER A 85 -23.96 -5.49 -9.81
CA SER A 85 -24.75 -4.71 -8.86
C SER A 85 -24.03 -4.39 -7.52
N ALA A 86 -22.91 -5.08 -7.23
CA ALA A 86 -22.10 -4.86 -6.04
C ALA A 86 -20.88 -3.96 -6.32
N HIS A 87 -20.74 -3.47 -7.55
CA HIS A 87 -19.65 -2.58 -7.94
C HIS A 87 -20.17 -1.14 -7.93
N GLY A 88 -19.90 -0.42 -6.85
CA GLY A 88 -19.78 1.03 -6.93
C GLY A 88 -18.57 1.43 -7.77
N PRO A 89 -18.31 2.75 -7.92
CA PRO A 89 -17.11 3.25 -8.57
C PRO A 89 -15.87 2.55 -8.00
N ARG A 90 -14.88 2.25 -8.84
CA ARG A 90 -13.58 1.70 -8.43
C ARG A 90 -12.47 2.75 -8.47
N ASP A 91 -12.86 4.00 -8.40
CA ASP A 91 -11.95 5.14 -8.52
C ASP A 91 -10.87 5.11 -7.43
N GLY A 92 -11.22 4.64 -6.22
CA GLY A 92 -10.29 4.47 -5.12
C GLY A 92 -9.26 3.37 -5.39
N ALA A 93 -9.70 2.21 -5.88
CA ALA A 93 -8.79 1.11 -6.22
C ALA A 93 -7.86 1.49 -7.39
N GLU A 94 -8.36 2.19 -8.39
CA GLU A 94 -7.57 2.69 -9.52
C GLU A 94 -6.54 3.74 -9.06
N ALA A 95 -6.96 4.69 -8.21
CA ALA A 95 -6.09 5.68 -7.63
C ALA A 95 -4.98 5.04 -6.79
N LEU A 96 -5.32 4.02 -5.99
CA LEU A 96 -4.34 3.28 -5.19
C LEU A 96 -3.35 2.53 -6.09
N ALA A 97 -3.83 1.85 -7.14
CA ALA A 97 -2.98 1.14 -8.09
C ALA A 97 -1.98 2.10 -8.77
N ALA A 98 -2.47 3.24 -9.24
CA ALA A 98 -1.63 4.28 -9.83
C ALA A 98 -0.60 4.83 -8.82
N GLY A 99 -1.03 5.08 -7.58
CA GLY A 99 -0.16 5.52 -6.49
C GLY A 99 0.95 4.51 -6.18
N VAL A 100 0.62 3.22 -6.09
CA VAL A 100 1.59 2.14 -5.85
C VAL A 100 2.62 2.05 -6.99
N LEU A 101 2.20 2.19 -8.25
CA LEU A 101 3.13 2.22 -9.39
C LEU A 101 4.13 3.38 -9.30
N VAL A 102 3.63 4.59 -8.98
CA VAL A 102 4.50 5.76 -8.78
C VAL A 102 5.47 5.53 -7.61
N TRP A 103 4.98 4.97 -6.51
CA TRP A 103 5.80 4.62 -5.35
C TRP A 103 6.92 3.63 -5.72
N GLN A 104 6.59 2.54 -6.40
CA GLN A 104 7.57 1.56 -6.89
C GLN A 104 8.62 2.20 -7.81
N GLN A 105 8.20 3.09 -8.72
CA GLN A 105 9.11 3.80 -9.61
C GLN A 105 10.06 4.73 -8.87
N ARG A 106 9.54 5.49 -7.89
CA ARG A 106 10.35 6.41 -7.05
C ARG A 106 11.35 5.64 -6.19
N PHE A 107 10.90 4.56 -5.56
CA PHE A 107 11.73 3.75 -4.66
C PHE A 107 12.89 3.05 -5.38
N ARG A 108 12.76 2.80 -6.69
CA ARG A 108 13.82 2.21 -7.53
C ARG A 108 14.84 3.23 -8.04
N ARG A 109 14.58 4.53 -7.90
CA ARG A 109 15.53 5.57 -8.32
C ARG A 109 16.70 5.67 -7.33
N GLN A 110 17.80 6.24 -7.80
CA GLN A 110 18.93 6.59 -6.94
C GLN A 110 19.12 8.12 -6.99
N PRO A 111 19.29 8.78 -5.85
CA PRO A 111 19.13 8.23 -4.50
C PRO A 111 17.68 7.83 -4.20
N LYS A 112 17.52 6.83 -3.30
CA LYS A 112 16.18 6.43 -2.85
C LYS A 112 15.54 7.55 -2.02
N PRO A 113 14.20 7.69 -2.05
CA PRO A 113 13.51 8.56 -1.12
C PRO A 113 13.82 8.15 0.32
N GLY A 114 14.11 9.11 1.17
CA GLY A 114 14.40 8.89 2.58
C GLY A 114 13.59 9.83 3.48
N LEU A 115 13.32 9.38 4.68
CA LEU A 115 12.78 10.18 5.77
C LEU A 115 13.42 9.66 7.05
N VAL A 116 14.48 10.32 7.49
CA VAL A 116 15.31 9.86 8.60
C VAL A 116 15.51 10.96 9.63
N MET A 117 15.68 10.58 10.89
CA MET A 117 15.93 11.52 11.97
C MET A 117 17.19 11.19 12.77
N VAL A 118 17.77 12.23 13.32
CA VAL A 118 18.83 12.16 14.33
C VAL A 118 18.39 13.03 15.50
N ASP A 119 18.41 12.46 16.70
CA ASP A 119 18.07 13.13 17.95
C ASP A 119 19.34 13.37 18.76
N ASP A 120 19.62 14.63 19.09
CA ASP A 120 20.76 15.03 19.92
C ASP A 120 20.39 15.26 21.40
N GLY A 121 19.13 15.02 21.75
CA GLY A 121 18.58 15.21 23.10
C GLY A 121 17.89 16.56 23.30
N GLU A 122 18.27 17.61 22.59
CA GLU A 122 17.66 18.95 22.65
C GLU A 122 16.80 19.21 21.42
N SER A 123 17.27 18.78 20.27
CA SER A 123 16.60 18.92 18.97
C SER A 123 16.55 17.59 18.22
N LEU A 124 15.61 17.49 17.30
CA LEU A 124 15.46 16.37 16.41
C LEU A 124 15.58 16.88 14.98
N SER A 125 16.67 16.50 14.31
CA SER A 125 16.92 16.84 12.92
C SER A 125 16.34 15.77 12.01
N VAL A 126 15.41 16.16 11.11
CA VAL A 126 14.82 15.26 10.11
C VAL A 126 15.32 15.65 8.73
N LEU A 127 15.85 14.67 8.00
CA LEU A 127 16.13 14.76 6.58
C LEU A 127 15.00 14.09 5.80
N ASP A 128 14.27 14.87 5.03
CA ASP A 128 13.20 14.40 4.12
C ASP A 128 13.67 14.55 2.67
N THR A 129 13.76 13.43 1.95
CA THR A 129 14.12 13.40 0.52
C THR A 129 13.03 12.74 -0.33
N ARG A 130 11.79 12.63 0.20
CA ARG A 130 10.66 11.99 -0.50
C ARG A 130 10.27 12.74 -1.78
N ASP A 131 10.23 14.05 -1.75
CA ASP A 131 9.90 14.89 -2.90
C ASP A 131 11.10 15.75 -3.32
N ARG A 132 11.68 16.47 -2.38
CA ARG A 132 12.88 17.30 -2.50
C ARG A 132 13.68 17.17 -1.20
N GLU A 133 14.94 17.48 -1.25
CA GLU A 133 15.75 17.51 -0.04
C GLU A 133 15.32 18.69 0.87
N GLU A 134 14.94 18.34 2.09
CA GLU A 134 14.50 19.28 3.11
C GLU A 134 15.07 18.87 4.47
N HIS A 135 15.66 19.84 5.19
CA HIS A 135 16.12 19.66 6.56
C HIS A 135 15.12 20.33 7.49
N ILE A 136 14.55 19.56 8.41
CA ILE A 136 13.54 20.00 9.36
C ILE A 136 14.10 19.85 10.77
N ALA A 137 14.18 20.95 11.52
CA ALA A 137 14.52 20.91 12.94
C ALA A 137 13.25 20.96 13.78
N LEU A 138 13.08 20.03 14.70
CA LEU A 138 11.99 19.97 15.65
C LEU A 138 12.53 20.09 17.07
N THR A 139 11.89 20.90 17.89
CA THR A 139 12.26 21.11 19.28
C THR A 139 11.04 21.04 20.19
N GLY A 140 11.23 20.96 21.50
CA GLY A 140 10.16 21.01 22.49
C GLY A 140 9.01 20.06 22.17
N LEU A 141 7.81 20.62 22.06
CA LEU A 141 6.57 19.84 21.86
C LEU A 141 6.55 19.02 20.56
N GLU A 142 6.98 19.59 19.42
CA GLU A 142 7.00 18.86 18.14
C GLU A 142 7.99 17.69 18.19
N ARG A 143 9.17 17.89 18.82
CA ARG A 143 10.15 16.82 19.03
C ARG A 143 9.54 15.69 19.86
N LEU A 144 8.97 16.02 21.04
CA LEU A 144 8.37 15.03 21.92
C LEU A 144 7.22 14.28 21.25
N ALA A 145 6.34 15.00 20.56
CA ALA A 145 5.21 14.41 19.84
C ALA A 145 5.66 13.40 18.77
N LEU A 146 6.70 13.71 18.00
CA LEU A 146 7.23 12.79 17.00
C LEU A 146 7.90 11.57 17.63
N LEU A 147 8.65 11.75 18.73
CA LEU A 147 9.28 10.65 19.45
C LEU A 147 8.26 9.68 20.05
N LEU A 148 7.18 10.18 20.63
CA LEU A 148 6.08 9.36 21.17
C LEU A 148 5.30 8.66 20.05
N ALA A 149 5.12 9.30 18.90
CA ALA A 149 4.40 8.73 17.76
C ALA A 149 5.13 7.51 17.14
N ASP A 150 6.39 7.30 17.44
CA ASP A 150 7.18 6.12 17.00
C ASP A 150 6.61 4.80 17.55
N GLU A 151 6.00 4.85 18.75
CA GLU A 151 5.34 3.71 19.39
C GLU A 151 3.89 3.50 18.90
N ALA A 152 3.42 4.32 17.97
CA ALA A 152 2.04 4.29 17.45
C ALA A 152 0.95 4.29 18.54
N PRO A 153 0.99 5.22 19.51
CA PRO A 153 0.04 5.27 20.61
C PRO A 153 -1.38 5.58 20.12
N LEU A 154 -2.36 5.29 20.94
CA LEU A 154 -3.70 5.86 20.76
C LEU A 154 -3.62 7.39 20.84
N ARG A 155 -4.42 8.06 20.02
CA ARG A 155 -4.40 9.53 19.97
C ARG A 155 -4.65 10.18 21.32
N GLU A 156 -5.57 9.61 22.11
CA GLU A 156 -5.89 10.08 23.46
C GLU A 156 -4.73 9.91 24.45
N GLU A 157 -3.99 8.80 24.37
CA GLU A 157 -2.80 8.54 25.17
C GLU A 157 -1.68 9.53 24.82
N LEU A 158 -1.45 9.75 23.55
CA LEU A 158 -0.48 10.74 23.08
C LEU A 158 -0.82 12.15 23.58
N LEU A 159 -2.08 12.56 23.46
CA LEU A 159 -2.54 13.88 23.92
C LEU A 159 -2.37 14.05 25.43
N ALA A 160 -2.69 13.01 26.21
CA ALA A 160 -2.54 13.03 27.66
C ALA A 160 -1.06 13.17 28.08
N GLU A 161 -0.17 12.43 27.41
CA GLU A 161 1.27 12.48 27.69
C GLU A 161 1.86 13.85 27.33
N LEU A 162 1.51 14.40 26.16
CA LEU A 162 1.96 15.71 25.72
C LEU A 162 1.47 16.83 26.65
N ALA A 163 0.22 16.73 27.14
CA ALA A 163 -0.35 17.70 28.07
C ALA A 163 0.33 17.66 29.46
N ARG A 164 0.82 16.48 29.86
CA ARG A 164 1.55 16.31 31.12
C ARG A 164 2.93 16.97 31.05
N GLU A 165 3.66 16.79 29.96
CA GLU A 165 5.01 17.31 29.78
C GLU A 165 5.03 18.79 29.38
N HIS A 166 4.00 19.26 28.68
CA HIS A 166 3.86 20.62 28.17
C HIS A 166 2.46 21.19 28.50
N PRO A 167 2.17 21.49 29.79
CA PRO A 167 0.88 22.05 30.20
C PRO A 167 0.65 23.41 29.54
N GLY A 168 -0.56 23.59 28.97
CA GLY A 168 -0.94 24.83 28.31
C GLY A 168 -0.40 25.03 26.89
N ALA A 169 0.33 24.05 26.34
CA ALA A 169 0.82 24.12 24.96
C ALA A 169 -0.28 23.86 23.94
N GLU A 170 -0.08 24.37 22.72
CA GLU A 170 -0.99 24.17 21.59
C GLU A 170 -0.74 22.83 20.90
N ILE A 171 -1.06 21.75 21.60
CA ILE A 171 -0.78 20.37 21.18
C ILE A 171 -1.43 20.03 19.85
N ALA A 172 -2.67 20.50 19.65
CA ALA A 172 -3.39 20.25 18.40
C ALA A 172 -2.68 20.88 17.19
N GLU A 173 -2.13 22.08 17.34
CA GLU A 173 -1.39 22.76 16.29
C GLU A 173 -0.06 22.05 15.98
N ALA A 174 0.67 21.62 17.01
CA ALA A 174 1.92 20.87 16.85
C ALA A 174 1.69 19.56 16.09
N LEU A 175 0.67 18.79 16.48
CA LEU A 175 0.32 17.53 15.79
C LEU A 175 -0.13 17.78 14.34
N GLU A 176 -0.92 18.84 14.10
CA GLU A 176 -1.33 19.20 12.75
C GLU A 176 -0.15 19.70 11.91
N GLY A 177 0.84 20.40 12.52
CA GLY A 177 2.10 20.76 11.90
C GLY A 177 2.89 19.53 11.44
N LEU A 178 3.05 18.54 12.29
CA LEU A 178 3.70 17.26 11.95
C LEU A 178 2.94 16.52 10.85
N ARG A 179 1.61 16.51 10.91
CA ARG A 179 0.77 15.86 9.90
C ARG A 179 0.88 16.54 8.52
N ARG A 180 0.84 17.88 8.47
CA ARG A 180 1.04 18.63 7.21
C ARG A 180 2.39 18.36 6.55
N ARG A 181 3.42 18.20 7.35
CA ARG A 181 4.78 17.82 6.89
C ARG A 181 4.87 16.31 6.58
N ARG A 182 3.80 15.55 6.78
CA ARG A 182 3.75 14.08 6.59
C ARG A 182 4.82 13.33 7.42
N LEU A 183 5.11 13.83 8.61
CA LEU A 183 6.00 13.16 9.57
C LEU A 183 5.25 12.15 10.43
N VAL A 184 3.94 12.35 10.57
CA VAL A 184 3.02 11.44 11.24
C VAL A 184 1.77 11.22 10.38
N ILE A 185 1.10 10.08 10.59
CA ILE A 185 -0.25 9.80 10.07
C ILE A 185 -1.17 9.42 11.22
N ALA A 186 -2.48 9.62 10.99
CA ALA A 186 -3.52 9.09 11.87
C ALA A 186 -4.19 7.89 11.18
N LEU A 187 -4.24 6.76 11.87
CA LEU A 187 -4.85 5.53 11.37
C LEU A 187 -5.46 4.77 12.55
N ASP A 188 -6.73 4.40 12.42
CA ASP A 188 -7.47 3.60 13.42
C ASP A 188 -7.36 4.15 14.85
N GLY A 189 -7.50 5.48 14.99
CA GLY A 189 -7.40 6.16 16.28
C GLY A 189 -5.99 6.29 16.86
N ARG A 190 -4.97 5.82 16.12
CA ARG A 190 -3.55 5.93 16.50
C ARG A 190 -2.87 7.06 15.75
N VAL A 191 -1.79 7.57 16.33
CA VAL A 191 -0.84 8.47 15.68
C VAL A 191 0.45 7.70 15.46
N ILE A 192 0.87 7.61 14.22
CA ILE A 192 2.01 6.78 13.79
C ILE A 192 3.10 7.69 13.24
N GLY A 193 4.29 7.62 13.84
CA GLY A 193 5.50 8.27 13.32
C GLY A 193 5.98 7.57 12.04
N LEU A 194 6.37 8.36 11.05
CA LEU A 194 6.87 7.82 9.77
C LEU A 194 8.38 7.98 9.62
N VAL A 195 9.02 8.74 10.52
CA VAL A 195 10.43 9.08 10.41
C VAL A 195 11.29 7.96 10.97
N LEU A 196 12.21 7.45 10.18
CA LEU A 196 13.06 6.32 10.53
C LEU A 196 14.29 6.77 11.35
N ARG A 197 14.70 5.96 12.31
CA ARG A 197 15.92 6.16 13.10
C ARG A 197 17.07 5.29 12.59
N PRO A 198 18.27 5.84 12.37
CA PRO A 198 19.44 5.01 12.14
C PRO A 198 19.85 4.20 13.41
N PRO A 199 20.52 3.05 13.26
CA PRO A 199 20.84 2.42 11.97
C PRO A 199 19.60 1.83 11.28
N LEU A 200 19.46 2.13 9.99
CA LEU A 200 18.38 1.54 9.22
C LEU A 200 18.68 0.04 9.00
N PRO A 201 17.69 -0.84 9.12
CA PRO A 201 17.89 -2.23 8.79
C PRO A 201 18.27 -2.36 7.31
N GLU A 202 19.25 -3.19 7.02
CA GLU A 202 19.52 -3.59 5.64
C GLU A 202 18.30 -4.31 5.11
N LEU A 203 17.74 -3.78 4.02
CA LEU A 203 16.66 -4.47 3.34
C LEU A 203 17.26 -5.73 2.71
N ALA A 204 16.66 -6.88 3.02
CA ALA A 204 17.01 -8.13 2.36
C ALA A 204 17.02 -7.93 0.84
N GLY A 205 18.07 -8.37 0.18
CA GLY A 205 18.17 -8.36 -1.27
C GLY A 205 17.01 -9.15 -1.88
N ASP A 206 16.65 -8.84 -3.11
CA ASP A 206 15.60 -9.57 -3.81
C ASP A 206 15.87 -11.09 -3.88
N GLU A 207 17.13 -11.50 -3.71
CA GLU A 207 17.61 -12.88 -3.71
C GLU A 207 17.41 -13.61 -2.36
N GLU A 208 17.32 -12.87 -1.26
CA GLU A 208 17.23 -13.43 0.10
C GLU A 208 15.81 -13.70 0.56
N ILE A 209 14.80 -13.34 -0.27
CA ILE A 209 13.41 -13.56 0.10
C ILE A 209 12.98 -14.97 -0.28
N PRO A 210 12.65 -15.84 0.71
CA PRO A 210 12.43 -17.28 0.50
C PRO A 210 11.22 -17.64 -0.37
N SER A 211 10.44 -16.69 -0.83
CA SER A 211 9.21 -16.91 -1.58
C SER A 211 9.44 -17.03 -3.08
N GLY A 212 10.19 -18.04 -3.53
CA GLY A 212 10.17 -18.54 -4.91
C GLY A 212 10.08 -17.48 -6.00
N TYR A 213 10.90 -16.43 -5.92
CA TYR A 213 10.80 -15.29 -6.81
C TYR A 213 11.26 -15.68 -8.20
N LEU A 214 10.34 -15.65 -9.14
CA LEU A 214 10.65 -15.77 -10.55
C LEU A 214 11.59 -14.63 -10.95
N ASP A 215 12.75 -15.01 -11.49
CA ASP A 215 13.79 -14.12 -11.99
C ASP A 215 13.21 -12.94 -12.79
N ARG A 216 13.55 -11.73 -12.39
CA ARG A 216 13.11 -10.49 -13.04
C ARG A 216 13.39 -10.44 -14.53
N GLN A 217 14.40 -11.16 -15.02
CA GLN A 217 14.71 -11.23 -16.46
C GLN A 217 13.66 -12.04 -17.22
N LYS A 218 13.08 -13.06 -16.60
CA LYS A 218 11.97 -13.84 -17.17
C LYS A 218 10.65 -13.09 -17.19
N TRP A 219 10.45 -12.16 -16.25
CA TRP A 219 9.24 -11.32 -16.19
C TRP A 219 9.23 -10.24 -17.27
N ARG A 220 10.39 -9.73 -17.69
CA ARG A 220 10.50 -8.76 -18.80
C ARG A 220 10.11 -9.35 -20.14
N ALA A 221 10.19 -10.67 -20.30
CA ALA A 221 9.75 -11.35 -21.52
C ALA A 221 8.24 -11.56 -21.60
N SER A 222 7.49 -11.33 -20.52
CA SER A 222 6.03 -11.43 -20.48
C SER A 222 5.35 -10.08 -20.24
N ASP A 223 5.91 -8.99 -20.76
CA ASP A 223 5.37 -7.61 -20.66
C ASP A 223 4.02 -7.39 -21.37
N ALA A 224 3.28 -8.46 -21.57
CA ALA A 224 1.86 -8.41 -21.82
C ALA A 224 1.11 -8.55 -20.49
N SER A 225 1.17 -7.53 -19.63
CA SER A 225 0.16 -7.36 -18.58
C SER A 225 -1.18 -7.07 -19.24
N PRO A 226 -2.17 -7.98 -19.14
CA PRO A 226 -3.45 -7.79 -19.83
C PRO A 226 -4.36 -6.77 -19.13
N ILE A 227 -3.87 -6.00 -18.19
CA ILE A 227 -4.71 -5.13 -17.33
C ILE A 227 -4.93 -3.73 -17.91
N LEU A 228 -4.24 -3.33 -18.98
CA LEU A 228 -4.38 -2.02 -19.61
C LEU A 228 -4.43 -2.04 -21.14
N SER A 229 -4.98 -3.06 -21.77
CA SER A 229 -5.36 -2.96 -23.17
C SER A 229 -6.78 -2.44 -23.29
N THR A 230 -6.93 -1.12 -23.41
CA THR A 230 -8.14 -0.49 -23.95
C THR A 230 -8.54 -1.18 -25.24
N PRO A 231 -9.81 -1.58 -25.44
CA PRO A 231 -10.25 -2.12 -26.72
C PRO A 231 -10.16 -1.01 -27.77
N GLY A 232 -9.27 -1.21 -28.74
CA GLY A 232 -9.10 -0.32 -29.87
C GLY A 232 -10.43 -0.14 -30.60
N ARG A 233 -10.82 1.12 -30.82
CA ARG A 233 -11.90 1.50 -31.74
C ARG A 233 -11.62 0.89 -33.12
N SER A 234 -12.43 -0.06 -33.51
CA SER A 234 -12.54 -0.49 -34.88
C SER A 234 -13.15 0.65 -35.69
N SER A 235 -12.32 1.32 -36.47
CA SER A 235 -12.80 2.17 -37.60
C SER A 235 -13.25 1.26 -38.72
N ARG A 236 -14.54 1.18 -38.96
CA ARG A 236 -15.11 0.69 -40.21
C ARG A 236 -14.99 1.82 -41.25
N THR A 237 -14.33 1.54 -42.29
CA THR A 237 -14.62 2.04 -43.66
C THR A 237 -15.13 0.89 -44.48
#